data_2a9ecc289b5d9ac8e3b446f1e1f3fcfe
#
_entry.id   2a9ecc289b5d9ac8e3b446f1e1f3fcfe
#
_cell.length_a   1.000
_cell.length_b   1.000
_cell.length_c   1.000
_cell.angle_alpha   90.00
_cell.angle_beta   90.00
_cell.angle_gamma   90.00
#
_symmetry.space_group_name_H-M   'P 1'
#
loop_
_entity.id
_entity.type
_entity.pdbx_description
1 polymer ?
#
loop_
_entity_poly.entity_id
_entity_poly.type
_entity_poly.pdbx_seq_one_letter_code
_entity_poly.pdbx_strand_id
1 'polypeptide(L)'
;DLMSNDKLKIEGRTDYAIVISTKASSIEREAVKQLQQFLSKMSKIALPIVEEGEYKGKNAIYVGQTDYAKTQDINFDQLQKDGYEFKVFDNNFVIAGGSENGALNGVYSLLESIGFRKYTSDDAVQIPKGDEISLPKNDVVVPYIKYRTTSYYDAQNPEYASWQKLSSRDTWGLFVHTFEVLVPPKEFGITHPEYFSLINGKRNPVTQLCLSNEEVFTTLVTELKKRITENPKATYWSVSQNDNDKYCQCGPCTKLNEQYGGVPSGSIIWFVNKVAREFPDKVISTLAYWYTRSAPTDITIEPNVNIMLCNIESTREKPVFDTDPAFTNDLQDWGKISQDILIWDYNIQFASPVSPFPNLHTIGPNIEFYTKNNVRSLFMQATSQKGEFGHLRAYLICKLMW
;
A
#
# COMPACT_ATOMS: atom_id res chain seq x y z
N ASP A 1 8.03 -32.08 24.43
CA ASP A 1 8.03 -30.70 24.95
C ASP A 1 8.48 -29.75 23.83
N LEU A 2 7.51 -29.23 23.10
CA LEU A 2 7.75 -28.28 22.01
C LEU A 2 8.48 -27.00 22.46
N MET A 3 8.31 -26.66 23.73
CA MET A 3 8.87 -25.47 24.34
C MET A 3 10.37 -25.58 24.63
N SER A 4 10.91 -26.78 24.81
CA SER A 4 12.32 -26.96 25.15
C SER A 4 13.28 -26.83 23.98
N ASN A 5 12.77 -26.94 22.73
CA ASN A 5 13.61 -26.94 21.52
C ASN A 5 13.16 -25.98 20.43
N ASP A 6 12.11 -25.18 20.61
CA ASP A 6 11.55 -24.27 19.61
C ASP A 6 11.32 -24.92 18.22
N LYS A 7 11.03 -26.23 18.20
CA LYS A 7 10.89 -27.01 16.98
C LYS A 7 9.61 -27.84 16.95
N LEU A 8 8.89 -27.77 15.86
CA LEU A 8 7.81 -28.68 15.53
C LEU A 8 8.35 -29.75 14.57
N LYS A 9 8.26 -31.03 14.96
CA LYS A 9 8.58 -32.14 14.07
C LYS A 9 7.33 -32.65 13.37
N ILE A 10 7.39 -32.71 12.04
CA ILE A 10 6.39 -33.32 11.20
C ILE A 10 6.95 -34.65 10.70
N GLU A 11 7.08 -35.61 11.59
CA GLU A 11 7.55 -36.96 11.25
C GLU A 11 6.41 -37.98 11.34
N GLY A 12 6.31 -38.86 10.36
CA GLY A 12 5.41 -40.01 10.38
C GLY A 12 3.94 -39.67 10.60
N ARG A 13 3.35 -40.10 11.70
CA ARG A 13 2.03 -39.69 12.16
C ARG A 13 2.20 -38.50 13.11
N THR A 14 1.91 -37.31 12.60
CA THR A 14 1.84 -36.13 13.48
C THR A 14 0.43 -36.01 14.09
N ASP A 15 0.36 -35.69 15.37
CA ASP A 15 -0.89 -35.35 16.03
C ASP A 15 -1.35 -33.91 15.81
N TYR A 16 -0.61 -33.15 14.98
CA TYR A 16 -0.94 -31.76 14.68
C TYR A 16 -2.00 -31.64 13.59
N ALA A 17 -2.92 -30.70 13.80
CA ALA A 17 -3.85 -30.19 12.80
C ALA A 17 -3.69 -28.68 12.65
N ILE A 18 -4.03 -28.17 11.48
CA ILE A 18 -4.21 -26.74 11.25
C ILE A 18 -5.67 -26.42 11.56
N VAL A 19 -5.90 -25.53 12.49
CA VAL A 19 -7.26 -25.23 13.01
C VAL A 19 -7.64 -23.80 12.66
N ILE A 20 -8.83 -23.65 12.07
CA ILE A 20 -9.43 -22.35 11.73
C ILE A 20 -10.75 -22.14 12.44
N SER A 21 -11.15 -20.88 12.57
CA SER A 21 -12.50 -20.54 13.05
C SER A 21 -13.58 -21.04 12.10
N THR A 22 -14.73 -21.45 12.62
CA THR A 22 -15.93 -21.72 11.82
C THR A 22 -16.40 -20.49 11.03
N LYS A 23 -16.02 -19.30 11.51
CA LYS A 23 -16.30 -17.99 10.88
C LYS A 23 -15.08 -17.43 10.14
N ALA A 24 -14.11 -18.26 9.78
CA ALA A 24 -12.89 -17.82 9.11
C ALA A 24 -13.20 -17.05 7.83
N SER A 25 -12.47 -15.95 7.60
CA SER A 25 -12.53 -15.17 6.37
C SER A 25 -11.96 -15.96 5.19
N SER A 26 -12.21 -15.47 3.98
CA SER A 26 -11.61 -16.05 2.77
C SER A 26 -10.08 -16.01 2.80
N ILE A 27 -9.48 -14.96 3.37
CA ILE A 27 -8.03 -14.83 3.55
C ILE A 27 -7.49 -15.83 4.56
N GLU A 28 -8.17 -16.02 5.69
CA GLU A 28 -7.78 -17.04 6.67
C GLU A 28 -7.88 -18.46 6.10
N ARG A 29 -8.90 -18.72 5.28
CA ARG A 29 -9.03 -20.00 4.56
C ARG A 29 -7.92 -20.20 3.53
N GLU A 30 -7.52 -19.15 2.82
CA GLU A 30 -6.37 -19.21 1.94
C GLU A 30 -5.07 -19.42 2.71
N ALA A 31 -4.89 -18.75 3.84
CA ALA A 31 -3.71 -18.89 4.69
C ALA A 31 -3.47 -20.35 5.12
N VAL A 32 -4.50 -21.04 5.58
CA VAL A 32 -4.35 -22.46 6.00
C VAL A 32 -4.08 -23.40 4.84
N LYS A 33 -4.63 -23.12 3.64
CA LYS A 33 -4.33 -23.90 2.44
C LYS A 33 -2.86 -23.73 2.03
N GLN A 34 -2.35 -22.51 2.04
CA GLN A 34 -0.94 -22.23 1.75
C GLN A 34 -0.03 -22.91 2.76
N LEU A 35 -0.34 -22.83 4.05
CA LEU A 35 0.43 -23.49 5.08
C LEU A 35 0.46 -25.02 4.88
N GLN A 36 -0.70 -25.66 4.72
CA GLN A 36 -0.81 -27.10 4.46
C GLN A 36 -0.02 -27.51 3.22
N GLN A 37 -0.21 -26.80 2.12
CA GLN A 37 0.40 -27.13 0.84
C GLN A 37 1.93 -27.09 0.91
N PHE A 38 2.51 -26.04 1.47
CA PHE A 38 3.96 -25.88 1.50
C PHE A 38 4.62 -26.78 2.53
N LEU A 39 4.02 -26.95 3.71
CA LEU A 39 4.50 -27.92 4.68
C LEU A 39 4.46 -29.35 4.11
N SER A 40 3.40 -29.70 3.39
CA SER A 40 3.30 -31.01 2.72
C SER A 40 4.35 -31.21 1.62
N LYS A 41 4.67 -30.16 0.85
CA LYS A 41 5.74 -30.23 -0.15
C LYS A 41 7.12 -30.49 0.48
N MET A 42 7.38 -29.92 1.65
CA MET A 42 8.62 -30.09 2.40
C MET A 42 8.70 -31.45 3.09
N SER A 43 7.73 -31.79 3.92
CA SER A 43 7.74 -32.96 4.81
C SER A 43 7.15 -34.24 4.21
N LYS A 44 6.40 -34.12 3.08
CA LYS A 44 5.60 -35.18 2.46
C LYS A 44 4.37 -35.59 3.29
N ILE A 45 4.00 -34.82 4.31
CA ILE A 45 2.86 -35.05 5.19
C ILE A 45 1.89 -33.88 5.08
N ALA A 46 0.64 -34.17 4.75
CA ALA A 46 -0.41 -33.18 4.74
C ALA A 46 -1.08 -33.11 6.13
N LEU A 47 -0.88 -32.00 6.82
CA LEU A 47 -1.60 -31.74 8.07
C LEU A 47 -3.08 -31.53 7.77
N PRO A 48 -4.03 -32.14 8.50
CA PRO A 48 -5.45 -31.90 8.29
C PRO A 48 -5.80 -30.44 8.63
N ILE A 49 -6.70 -29.86 7.85
CA ILE A 49 -7.35 -28.57 8.15
C ILE A 49 -8.70 -28.89 8.78
N VAL A 50 -8.94 -28.38 9.99
CA VAL A 50 -10.13 -28.67 10.78
C VAL A 50 -10.75 -27.38 11.29
N GLU A 51 -12.07 -27.30 11.29
CA GLU A 51 -12.77 -26.19 11.96
C GLU A 51 -12.73 -26.38 13.50
N GLU A 52 -12.59 -25.28 14.21
CA GLU A 52 -12.34 -25.27 15.67
C GLU A 52 -13.37 -26.07 16.46
N GLY A 53 -14.65 -25.96 16.08
CA GLY A 53 -15.73 -26.72 16.75
C GLY A 53 -15.68 -28.24 16.54
N GLU A 54 -15.01 -28.71 15.50
CA GLU A 54 -14.87 -30.13 15.15
C GLU A 54 -13.56 -30.73 15.65
N TYR A 55 -12.58 -29.88 15.99
CA TYR A 55 -11.28 -30.33 16.45
C TYR A 55 -11.34 -30.98 17.84
N LYS A 56 -10.90 -32.24 17.95
CA LYS A 56 -10.86 -33.00 19.18
C LYS A 56 -9.44 -33.38 19.62
N GLY A 57 -8.42 -32.95 18.88
CA GLY A 57 -7.02 -33.22 19.17
C GLY A 57 -6.46 -32.32 20.28
N LYS A 58 -5.20 -32.58 20.63
CA LYS A 58 -4.49 -31.83 21.68
C LYS A 58 -3.50 -30.82 21.16
N ASN A 59 -2.98 -31.02 19.94
CA ASN A 59 -1.90 -30.26 19.36
C ASN A 59 -2.40 -29.59 18.08
N ALA A 60 -2.28 -28.28 17.99
CA ALA A 60 -2.78 -27.53 16.86
C ALA A 60 -1.87 -26.36 16.45
N ILE A 61 -1.94 -26.02 15.17
CA ILE A 61 -1.54 -24.73 14.63
C ILE A 61 -2.83 -23.96 14.39
N TYR A 62 -3.15 -23.02 15.26
CA TYR A 62 -4.31 -22.16 15.13
C TYR A 62 -4.00 -20.98 14.23
N VAL A 63 -4.81 -20.74 13.20
CA VAL A 63 -4.58 -19.68 12.22
C VAL A 63 -5.78 -18.73 12.18
N GLY A 64 -5.50 -17.45 12.32
CA GLY A 64 -6.50 -16.40 12.27
C GLY A 64 -7.15 -16.09 13.61
N GLN A 65 -8.37 -15.56 13.55
CA GLN A 65 -9.13 -15.12 14.72
C GLN A 65 -9.97 -16.27 15.30
N THR A 66 -9.31 -17.35 15.71
CA THR A 66 -9.95 -18.49 16.38
C THR A 66 -10.40 -18.11 17.79
N ASP A 67 -11.38 -18.84 18.33
CA ASP A 67 -11.80 -18.63 19.72
C ASP A 67 -10.68 -18.99 20.70
N TYR A 68 -9.87 -20.00 20.37
CA TYR A 68 -8.68 -20.33 21.14
C TYR A 68 -7.70 -19.15 21.19
N ALA A 69 -7.38 -18.55 20.05
CA ALA A 69 -6.47 -17.40 19.99
C ALA A 69 -6.98 -16.21 20.83
N LYS A 70 -8.30 -15.97 20.83
CA LYS A 70 -8.92 -14.92 21.64
C LYS A 70 -8.77 -15.15 23.15
N THR A 71 -8.58 -16.40 23.58
CA THR A 71 -8.33 -16.74 25.01
C THR A 71 -6.87 -16.60 25.42
N GLN A 72 -5.96 -16.33 24.46
CA GLN A 72 -4.51 -16.33 24.68
C GLN A 72 -3.91 -14.93 24.89
N ASP A 73 -4.69 -13.96 25.33
CA ASP A 73 -4.24 -12.59 25.56
C ASP A 73 -3.60 -11.97 24.30
N ILE A 74 -4.27 -12.10 23.17
CA ILE A 74 -3.88 -11.49 21.90
C ILE A 74 -4.73 -10.25 21.67
N ASN A 75 -4.06 -9.12 21.46
CA ASN A 75 -4.73 -7.88 21.09
C ASN A 75 -4.85 -7.78 19.57
N PHE A 76 -5.97 -8.27 19.02
CA PHE A 76 -6.22 -8.25 17.57
C PHE A 76 -6.29 -6.82 16.98
N ASP A 77 -6.79 -5.84 17.73
CA ASP A 77 -6.86 -4.44 17.25
C ASP A 77 -5.46 -3.86 17.03
N GLN A 78 -4.49 -4.24 17.85
CA GLN A 78 -3.09 -3.84 17.67
C GLN A 78 -2.50 -4.34 16.36
N LEU A 79 -2.97 -5.48 15.86
CA LEU A 79 -2.49 -6.07 14.61
C LEU A 79 -2.95 -5.28 13.36
N GLN A 80 -3.93 -4.40 13.51
CA GLN A 80 -4.50 -3.61 12.43
C GLN A 80 -5.03 -4.52 11.29
N LYS A 81 -4.73 -4.19 10.04
CA LYS A 81 -5.20 -4.96 8.88
C LYS A 81 -4.27 -6.12 8.52
N ASP A 82 -2.97 -5.84 8.49
CA ASP A 82 -1.93 -6.69 7.88
C ASP A 82 -0.97 -7.32 8.87
N GLY A 83 -1.00 -6.89 10.13
CA GLY A 83 -0.11 -7.41 11.17
C GLY A 83 -0.48 -8.81 11.63
N TYR A 84 0.44 -9.47 12.27
CA TYR A 84 0.23 -10.81 12.84
C TYR A 84 1.00 -10.95 14.16
N GLU A 85 0.57 -11.94 14.95
CA GLU A 85 1.27 -12.37 16.16
C GLU A 85 1.53 -13.87 16.12
N PHE A 86 2.76 -14.25 16.39
CA PHE A 86 3.13 -15.64 16.69
C PHE A 86 3.13 -15.86 18.18
N LYS A 87 2.48 -16.91 18.62
CA LYS A 87 2.44 -17.27 20.04
C LYS A 87 2.47 -18.78 20.20
N VAL A 88 3.39 -19.25 21.02
CA VAL A 88 3.43 -20.65 21.45
C VAL A 88 2.77 -20.73 22.82
N PHE A 89 1.79 -21.61 22.96
CA PHE A 89 1.10 -21.82 24.22
C PHE A 89 0.86 -23.32 24.44
N ASP A 90 1.41 -23.87 25.50
CA ASP A 90 1.50 -25.33 25.71
C ASP A 90 2.15 -26.01 24.50
N ASN A 91 1.43 -26.91 23.82
CA ASN A 91 1.88 -27.57 22.60
C ASN A 91 1.23 -26.98 21.35
N ASN A 92 0.58 -25.82 21.47
CA ASN A 92 -0.09 -25.17 20.35
C ASN A 92 0.72 -24.01 19.83
N PHE A 93 0.65 -23.80 18.53
CA PHE A 93 1.20 -22.63 17.87
C PHE A 93 0.07 -21.79 17.30
N VAL A 94 0.08 -20.49 17.58
CA VAL A 94 -0.94 -19.55 17.13
C VAL A 94 -0.32 -18.58 16.12
N ILE A 95 -0.96 -18.47 14.97
CA ILE A 95 -0.72 -17.42 13.96
C ILE A 95 -1.97 -16.54 13.98
N ALA A 96 -2.00 -15.56 14.87
CA ALA A 96 -3.08 -14.58 14.92
C ALA A 96 -2.89 -13.53 13.85
N GLY A 97 -3.94 -13.12 13.19
CA GLY A 97 -3.88 -12.13 12.10
C GLY A 97 -4.78 -10.93 12.34
N GLY A 98 -4.36 -9.78 11.83
CA GLY A 98 -5.17 -8.57 11.71
C GLY A 98 -6.38 -8.78 10.80
N SER A 99 -7.21 -7.74 10.69
CA SER A 99 -8.57 -7.85 10.15
C SER A 99 -8.67 -8.15 8.65
N GLU A 100 -7.60 -7.99 7.87
CA GLU A 100 -7.58 -8.26 6.43
C GLU A 100 -6.58 -9.37 6.08
N ASN A 101 -5.31 -9.03 5.86
CA ASN A 101 -4.30 -9.97 5.35
C ASN A 101 -3.41 -10.58 6.44
N GLY A 102 -3.61 -10.23 7.71
CA GLY A 102 -2.69 -10.59 8.79
C GLY A 102 -2.37 -12.07 8.91
N ALA A 103 -3.38 -12.94 8.85
CA ALA A 103 -3.17 -14.39 8.95
C ALA A 103 -2.34 -14.94 7.78
N LEU A 104 -2.60 -14.48 6.56
CA LEU A 104 -1.87 -14.89 5.37
C LEU A 104 -0.43 -14.37 5.41
N ASN A 105 -0.23 -13.12 5.81
CA ASN A 105 1.10 -12.53 6.01
C ASN A 105 1.89 -13.30 7.08
N GLY A 106 1.25 -13.69 8.16
CA GLY A 106 1.86 -14.53 9.21
C GLY A 106 2.28 -15.89 8.68
N VAL A 107 1.43 -16.56 7.90
CA VAL A 107 1.77 -17.85 7.27
C VAL A 107 2.99 -17.71 6.33
N TYR A 108 3.01 -16.72 5.46
CA TYR A 108 4.17 -16.52 4.59
C TYR A 108 5.43 -16.18 5.39
N SER A 109 5.33 -15.40 6.46
CA SER A 109 6.47 -15.11 7.32
C SER A 109 6.98 -16.34 8.05
N LEU A 110 6.11 -17.22 8.50
CA LEU A 110 6.50 -18.51 9.07
C LEU A 110 7.22 -19.37 8.02
N LEU A 111 6.66 -19.49 6.83
CA LEU A 111 7.28 -20.26 5.74
C LEU A 111 8.65 -19.71 5.36
N GLU A 112 8.79 -18.40 5.28
CA GLU A 112 10.09 -17.75 5.03
C GLU A 112 11.10 -18.02 6.16
N SER A 113 10.67 -18.04 7.42
CA SER A 113 11.54 -18.36 8.57
C SER A 113 12.05 -19.80 8.53
N ILE A 114 11.31 -20.72 7.92
CA ILE A 114 11.70 -22.12 7.70
C ILE A 114 12.67 -22.26 6.52
N GLY A 115 12.69 -21.31 5.61
CA GLY A 115 13.59 -21.30 4.44
C GLY A 115 12.88 -21.33 3.09
N PHE A 116 11.55 -21.27 3.05
CA PHE A 116 10.85 -21.09 1.77
C PHE A 116 11.14 -19.71 1.19
N ARG A 117 11.24 -19.61 -0.13
CA ARG A 117 11.48 -18.35 -0.84
C ARG A 117 10.73 -18.29 -2.16
N LYS A 118 10.04 -17.20 -2.40
CA LYS A 118 9.49 -16.80 -3.71
C LYS A 118 10.33 -15.64 -4.24
N TYR A 119 11.42 -15.92 -4.93
CA TYR A 119 12.37 -14.90 -5.39
C TYR A 119 11.84 -14.11 -6.59
N THR A 120 11.18 -14.80 -7.52
CA THR A 120 10.66 -14.22 -8.76
C THR A 120 9.25 -14.71 -9.05
N SER A 121 8.54 -14.02 -9.92
CA SER A 121 7.23 -14.48 -10.40
C SER A 121 7.32 -15.68 -11.34
N ASP A 122 8.44 -15.79 -12.08
CA ASP A 122 8.64 -16.82 -13.09
C ASP A 122 9.03 -18.18 -12.48
N ASP A 123 9.71 -18.16 -11.34
CA ASP A 123 10.21 -19.39 -10.71
C ASP A 123 9.20 -19.94 -9.69
N ALA A 124 9.24 -21.24 -9.50
CA ALA A 124 8.53 -21.89 -8.41
C ALA A 124 9.06 -21.42 -7.04
N VAL A 125 8.25 -21.59 -5.99
CA VAL A 125 8.72 -21.37 -4.62
C VAL A 125 9.85 -22.35 -4.30
N GLN A 126 10.97 -21.82 -3.82
CA GLN A 126 12.05 -22.64 -3.30
C GLN A 126 11.60 -23.32 -2.01
N ILE A 127 11.70 -24.66 -1.99
CA ILE A 127 11.26 -25.49 -0.87
C ILE A 127 12.50 -25.98 -0.11
N PRO A 128 12.64 -25.69 1.19
CA PRO A 128 13.71 -26.24 1.99
C PRO A 128 13.56 -27.76 2.15
N LYS A 129 14.65 -28.45 2.43
CA LYS A 129 14.65 -29.90 2.75
C LYS A 129 14.51 -30.06 4.25
N GLY A 130 13.72 -31.05 4.66
CA GLY A 130 13.56 -31.42 6.07
C GLY A 130 12.12 -31.70 6.47
N ASP A 131 11.97 -32.10 7.70
CA ASP A 131 10.70 -32.42 8.34
C ASP A 131 10.54 -31.67 9.69
N GLU A 132 11.55 -30.89 10.06
CA GLU A 132 11.53 -30.04 11.25
C GLU A 132 11.20 -28.59 10.89
N ILE A 133 10.30 -28.01 11.66
CA ILE A 133 9.95 -26.60 11.62
C ILE A 133 10.50 -25.95 12.88
N SER A 134 11.45 -25.05 12.75
CA SER A 134 11.81 -24.15 13.84
C SER A 134 10.68 -23.13 13.99
N LEU A 135 10.02 -23.13 15.14
CA LEU A 135 8.99 -22.15 15.44
C LEU A 135 9.66 -20.81 15.79
N PRO A 136 9.18 -19.71 15.24
CA PRO A 136 9.64 -18.40 15.66
C PRO A 136 9.25 -18.17 17.13
N LYS A 137 10.04 -17.35 17.80
CA LYS A 137 9.69 -16.86 19.15
C LYS A 137 8.36 -16.10 19.09
N ASN A 138 7.70 -15.95 20.23
CA ASN A 138 6.55 -15.07 20.36
C ASN A 138 6.94 -13.69 19.84
N ASP A 139 6.23 -13.21 18.83
CA ASP A 139 6.53 -11.97 18.14
C ASP A 139 5.24 -11.34 17.63
N VAL A 140 5.18 -10.02 17.71
CA VAL A 140 4.10 -9.21 17.17
C VAL A 140 4.67 -8.35 16.06
N VAL A 141 4.21 -8.54 14.86
CA VAL A 141 4.66 -7.80 13.66
C VAL A 141 3.50 -7.00 13.09
N VAL A 142 3.65 -5.68 13.12
CA VAL A 142 2.72 -4.75 12.47
C VAL A 142 3.52 -3.89 11.50
N PRO A 143 3.24 -3.98 10.19
CA PRO A 143 4.02 -3.24 9.22
C PRO A 143 3.88 -1.74 9.42
N TYR A 144 5.00 -1.03 9.48
CA TYR A 144 5.01 0.42 9.57
C TYR A 144 4.41 1.06 8.32
N ILE A 145 4.79 0.53 7.14
CA ILE A 145 4.26 0.97 5.85
C ILE A 145 2.96 0.20 5.58
N LYS A 146 1.84 0.88 5.73
CA LYS A 146 0.50 0.27 5.60
C LYS A 146 0.00 0.09 4.17
N TYR A 147 0.55 0.80 3.20
CA TYR A 147 0.30 0.60 1.77
C TYR A 147 1.64 0.43 1.05
N ARG A 148 1.84 -0.73 0.46
CA ARG A 148 3.09 -1.19 -0.13
C ARG A 148 2.83 -1.65 -1.55
N THR A 149 3.36 -0.93 -2.53
CA THR A 149 3.17 -1.32 -3.92
C THR A 149 4.37 -0.96 -4.79
N THR A 150 4.54 -1.72 -5.85
CA THR A 150 5.51 -1.47 -6.90
C THR A 150 4.94 -1.93 -8.24
N SER A 151 5.39 -1.35 -9.33
CA SER A 151 4.97 -1.73 -10.68
C SER A 151 5.97 -2.62 -11.41
N TYR A 152 6.98 -3.17 -10.72
CA TYR A 152 7.86 -4.17 -11.33
C TYR A 152 7.06 -5.36 -11.89
N TYR A 153 7.61 -5.98 -12.94
CA TYR A 153 7.00 -7.12 -13.64
C TYR A 153 6.49 -8.20 -12.66
N ASP A 154 7.33 -8.59 -11.71
CA ASP A 154 6.99 -9.63 -10.72
C ASP A 154 5.77 -9.30 -9.88
N ALA A 155 5.63 -8.03 -9.48
CA ALA A 155 4.54 -7.57 -8.62
C ALA A 155 3.15 -7.65 -9.29
N GLN A 156 3.09 -7.86 -10.60
CA GLN A 156 1.84 -8.06 -11.33
C GLN A 156 1.31 -9.49 -11.21
N ASN A 157 2.16 -10.43 -10.78
CA ASN A 157 1.77 -11.81 -10.51
C ASN A 157 1.11 -11.90 -9.14
N PRO A 158 -0.16 -12.38 -9.03
CA PRO A 158 -0.87 -12.42 -7.75
C PRO A 158 -0.21 -13.30 -6.69
N GLU A 159 0.38 -14.44 -7.08
CA GLU A 159 1.09 -15.32 -6.14
C GLU A 159 2.33 -14.62 -5.59
N TYR A 160 3.14 -14.00 -6.45
CA TYR A 160 4.31 -13.24 -6.02
C TYR A 160 3.92 -12.08 -5.11
N ALA A 161 2.92 -11.27 -5.51
CA ALA A 161 2.45 -10.15 -4.73
C ALA A 161 1.98 -10.57 -3.32
N SER A 162 1.30 -11.69 -3.22
CA SER A 162 0.84 -12.26 -1.95
C SER A 162 2.01 -12.72 -1.07
N TRP A 163 2.97 -13.46 -1.62
CA TRP A 163 4.19 -13.86 -0.90
C TRP A 163 4.99 -12.67 -0.39
N GLN A 164 5.06 -11.60 -1.18
CA GLN A 164 5.77 -10.37 -0.83
C GLN A 164 4.94 -9.39 0.01
N LYS A 165 3.73 -9.77 0.41
CA LYS A 165 2.85 -8.99 1.28
C LYS A 165 2.52 -7.60 0.72
N LEU A 166 2.42 -7.49 -0.61
CA LEU A 166 2.04 -6.26 -1.29
C LEU A 166 0.56 -5.96 -1.08
N SER A 167 0.23 -4.68 -1.03
CA SER A 167 -1.15 -4.21 -0.95
C SER A 167 -1.90 -4.44 -2.25
N SER A 168 -3.21 -4.68 -2.16
CA SER A 168 -4.06 -4.86 -3.33
C SER A 168 -4.26 -3.53 -4.08
N ARG A 169 -4.26 -3.61 -5.40
CA ARG A 169 -4.64 -2.48 -6.27
C ARG A 169 -6.12 -2.14 -6.19
N ASP A 170 -6.95 -3.09 -5.79
CA ASP A 170 -8.40 -2.89 -5.59
C ASP A 170 -8.72 -1.92 -4.45
N THR A 171 -7.71 -1.52 -3.67
CA THR A 171 -7.80 -0.46 -2.68
C THR A 171 -8.18 0.89 -3.32
N TRP A 172 -7.81 1.12 -4.58
CA TRP A 172 -8.05 2.35 -5.32
C TRP A 172 -9.27 2.24 -6.25
N GLY A 173 -10.21 3.15 -6.09
CA GLY A 173 -11.31 3.35 -7.03
C GLY A 173 -10.90 4.24 -8.22
N LEU A 174 -10.18 5.31 -7.94
CA LEU A 174 -9.47 6.17 -8.91
C LEU A 174 -8.05 6.40 -8.41
N PHE A 175 -7.06 6.36 -9.31
CA PHE A 175 -5.65 6.40 -8.92
C PHE A 175 -5.03 7.79 -9.02
N VAL A 176 -4.82 8.33 -10.23
CA VAL A 176 -4.18 9.64 -10.44
C VAL A 176 -4.73 10.34 -11.68
N HIS A 177 -4.45 11.65 -11.82
CA HIS A 177 -4.83 12.45 -12.99
C HIS A 177 -6.32 12.39 -13.28
N THR A 178 -7.14 12.67 -12.26
CA THR A 178 -8.57 12.36 -12.28
C THR A 178 -9.47 13.54 -12.60
N PHE A 179 -8.94 14.75 -12.71
CA PHE A 179 -9.76 15.93 -13.03
C PHE A 179 -10.50 15.77 -14.36
N GLU A 180 -9.82 15.27 -15.40
CA GLU A 180 -10.46 15.03 -16.69
C GLU A 180 -11.45 13.85 -16.71
N VAL A 181 -11.34 12.96 -15.73
CA VAL A 181 -12.25 11.83 -15.55
C VAL A 181 -13.52 12.26 -14.81
N LEU A 182 -13.37 13.14 -13.82
CA LEU A 182 -14.45 13.60 -12.96
C LEU A 182 -15.23 14.79 -13.54
N VAL A 183 -14.55 15.63 -14.34
CA VAL A 183 -15.14 16.74 -15.09
C VAL A 183 -14.60 16.68 -16.53
N PRO A 184 -15.19 15.81 -17.38
CA PRO A 184 -14.65 15.55 -18.70
C PRO A 184 -14.69 16.76 -19.63
N PRO A 185 -13.55 17.16 -20.24
CA PRO A 185 -13.52 18.25 -21.21
C PRO A 185 -14.39 18.03 -22.46
N LYS A 186 -14.58 16.78 -22.84
CA LYS A 186 -15.47 16.40 -23.96
C LYS A 186 -16.93 16.72 -23.70
N GLU A 187 -17.35 16.66 -22.45
CA GLU A 187 -18.74 16.93 -22.04
C GLU A 187 -18.98 18.42 -21.75
N PHE A 188 -18.06 19.03 -21.01
CA PHE A 188 -18.25 20.38 -20.48
C PHE A 188 -17.45 21.47 -21.21
N GLY A 189 -16.44 21.11 -22.01
CA GLY A 189 -15.51 22.09 -22.55
C GLY A 189 -16.11 23.16 -23.48
N ILE A 190 -17.21 22.84 -24.18
CA ILE A 190 -17.92 23.77 -25.06
C ILE A 190 -19.01 24.52 -24.30
N THR A 191 -19.76 23.82 -23.47
CA THR A 191 -20.92 24.36 -22.76
C THR A 191 -20.57 25.14 -21.49
N HIS A 192 -19.46 24.75 -20.84
CA HIS A 192 -19.00 25.32 -19.57
C HIS A 192 -17.49 25.58 -19.60
N PRO A 193 -16.99 26.44 -20.49
CA PRO A 193 -15.55 26.74 -20.56
C PRO A 193 -15.00 27.31 -19.24
N GLU A 194 -15.83 27.94 -18.42
CA GLU A 194 -15.50 28.48 -17.09
C GLU A 194 -15.14 27.41 -16.07
N TYR A 195 -15.41 26.13 -16.33
CA TYR A 195 -15.00 25.01 -15.48
C TYR A 195 -13.50 24.75 -15.55
N PHE A 196 -12.85 25.20 -16.60
CA PHE A 196 -11.45 24.91 -16.89
C PHE A 196 -10.55 26.14 -16.67
N SER A 197 -9.24 25.90 -16.64
CA SER A 197 -8.27 26.93 -16.32
C SER A 197 -8.38 28.16 -17.21
N LEU A 198 -8.29 29.34 -16.59
CA LEU A 198 -8.06 30.60 -17.26
C LEU A 198 -6.55 30.81 -17.33
N ILE A 199 -6.01 30.92 -18.56
CA ILE A 199 -4.59 31.13 -18.80
C ILE A 199 -4.45 32.21 -19.88
N ASN A 200 -3.69 33.26 -19.59
CA ASN A 200 -3.50 34.40 -20.51
C ASN A 200 -4.82 34.95 -21.05
N GLY A 201 -5.83 35.08 -20.17
CA GLY A 201 -7.16 35.60 -20.51
C GLY A 201 -8.07 34.66 -21.30
N LYS A 202 -7.67 33.40 -21.50
CA LYS A 202 -8.47 32.40 -22.25
C LYS A 202 -8.73 31.18 -21.42
N ARG A 203 -9.97 30.66 -21.47
CA ARG A 203 -10.33 29.35 -20.91
C ARG A 203 -9.89 28.25 -21.87
N ASN A 204 -9.27 27.20 -21.32
CA ASN A 204 -8.79 26.06 -22.09
C ASN A 204 -9.22 24.74 -21.43
N PRO A 205 -10.12 23.98 -22.06
CA PRO A 205 -10.63 22.71 -21.49
C PRO A 205 -9.56 21.61 -21.35
N VAL A 206 -8.49 21.65 -22.14
CA VAL A 206 -7.42 20.65 -22.13
C VAL A 206 -6.29 21.09 -21.19
N THR A 207 -6.63 21.40 -19.95
CA THR A 207 -5.68 21.90 -18.94
C THR A 207 -6.04 21.35 -17.55
N GLN A 208 -6.31 22.23 -16.60
CA GLN A 208 -6.76 21.89 -15.26
C GLN A 208 -8.17 22.45 -15.02
N LEU A 209 -8.72 22.21 -13.83
CA LEU A 209 -10.01 22.75 -13.42
C LEU A 209 -9.88 24.14 -12.78
N CYS A 210 -10.93 24.94 -12.88
CA CYS A 210 -11.09 26.16 -12.10
C CYS A 210 -11.63 25.79 -10.70
N LEU A 211 -10.73 25.58 -9.75
CA LEU A 211 -11.08 25.03 -8.43
C LEU A 211 -11.90 25.97 -7.54
N SER A 212 -11.91 27.27 -7.86
CA SER A 212 -12.76 28.27 -7.19
C SER A 212 -14.20 28.32 -7.71
N ASN A 213 -14.53 27.55 -8.76
CA ASN A 213 -15.88 27.51 -9.31
C ASN A 213 -16.72 26.47 -8.58
N GLU A 214 -17.81 26.88 -7.94
CA GLU A 214 -18.69 26.00 -7.15
C GLU A 214 -19.44 24.96 -8.00
N GLU A 215 -19.72 25.25 -9.27
CA GLU A 215 -20.33 24.26 -10.17
C GLU A 215 -19.35 23.14 -10.52
N VAL A 216 -18.05 23.45 -10.62
CA VAL A 216 -16.99 22.43 -10.75
C VAL A 216 -16.98 21.49 -9.55
N PHE A 217 -17.06 22.04 -8.34
CA PHE A 217 -17.15 21.25 -7.13
C PHE A 217 -18.36 20.32 -7.13
N THR A 218 -19.55 20.86 -7.42
CA THR A 218 -20.79 20.10 -7.47
C THR A 218 -20.76 18.99 -8.52
N THR A 219 -20.26 19.31 -9.72
CA THR A 219 -20.13 18.35 -10.82
C THR A 219 -19.18 17.21 -10.45
N LEU A 220 -18.01 17.55 -9.90
CA LEU A 220 -16.99 16.59 -9.49
C LEU A 220 -17.50 15.67 -8.38
N VAL A 221 -18.10 16.21 -7.35
CA VAL A 221 -18.66 15.44 -6.21
C VAL A 221 -19.77 14.51 -6.69
N THR A 222 -20.63 14.94 -7.60
CA THR A 222 -21.71 14.13 -8.17
C THR A 222 -21.15 12.91 -8.90
N GLU A 223 -20.17 13.10 -9.77
CA GLU A 223 -19.53 12.00 -10.50
C GLU A 223 -18.75 11.07 -9.55
N LEU A 224 -18.02 11.63 -8.59
CA LEU A 224 -17.28 10.84 -7.61
C LEU A 224 -18.22 9.98 -6.77
N LYS A 225 -19.34 10.51 -6.31
CA LYS A 225 -20.35 9.78 -5.55
C LYS A 225 -20.92 8.60 -6.34
N LYS A 226 -21.21 8.81 -7.63
CA LYS A 226 -21.64 7.73 -8.53
C LYS A 226 -20.60 6.61 -8.58
N ARG A 227 -19.33 6.94 -8.82
CA ARG A 227 -18.24 5.95 -8.90
C ARG A 227 -18.02 5.19 -7.59
N ILE A 228 -18.10 5.87 -6.45
CA ILE A 228 -18.03 5.25 -5.12
C ILE A 228 -19.18 4.27 -4.92
N THR A 229 -20.38 4.62 -5.38
CA THR A 229 -21.56 3.73 -5.30
C THR A 229 -21.37 2.48 -6.17
N GLU A 230 -20.74 2.61 -7.33
CA GLU A 230 -20.44 1.50 -8.25
C GLU A 230 -19.32 0.60 -7.73
N ASN A 231 -18.40 1.13 -6.93
CA ASN A 231 -17.28 0.38 -6.34
C ASN A 231 -17.11 0.70 -4.84
N PRO A 232 -18.05 0.28 -3.98
CA PRO A 232 -18.07 0.65 -2.57
C PRO A 232 -16.91 0.06 -1.76
N LYS A 233 -16.26 -1.00 -2.25
CA LYS A 233 -15.16 -1.67 -1.57
C LYS A 233 -13.85 -0.89 -1.64
N ALA A 234 -13.65 -0.08 -2.66
CA ALA A 234 -12.46 0.76 -2.76
C ALA A 234 -12.43 1.80 -1.65
N THR A 235 -11.26 2.01 -1.07
CA THR A 235 -11.05 2.93 0.05
C THR A 235 -10.46 4.25 -0.43
N TYR A 236 -9.50 4.22 -1.36
CA TYR A 236 -8.78 5.39 -1.87
C TYR A 236 -9.40 5.89 -3.17
N TRP A 237 -9.64 7.19 -3.21
CA TRP A 237 -10.22 7.87 -4.37
C TRP A 237 -9.41 9.12 -4.68
N SER A 238 -8.73 9.12 -5.81
CA SER A 238 -7.94 10.28 -6.20
C SER A 238 -8.81 11.40 -6.72
N VAL A 239 -8.53 12.61 -6.24
CA VAL A 239 -9.01 13.88 -6.76
C VAL A 239 -7.77 14.73 -7.01
N SER A 240 -7.24 14.67 -8.21
CA SER A 240 -5.91 15.20 -8.51
C SER A 240 -5.82 15.78 -9.91
N GLN A 241 -4.86 16.70 -10.07
CA GLN A 241 -4.59 17.40 -11.32
C GLN A 241 -4.22 16.43 -12.45
N ASN A 242 -4.53 16.87 -13.67
CA ASN A 242 -4.07 16.24 -14.91
C ASN A 242 -2.55 16.41 -15.08
N ASP A 243 -1.93 15.60 -15.92
CA ASP A 243 -0.47 15.60 -16.13
C ASP A 243 0.01 16.77 -16.99
N ASN A 244 -0.20 17.98 -16.48
CA ASN A 244 0.31 19.24 -17.02
C ASN A 244 0.35 20.32 -15.94
N ASP A 245 1.08 21.41 -16.17
CA ASP A 245 1.27 22.54 -15.24
C ASP A 245 0.34 23.73 -15.49
N LYS A 246 -0.69 23.56 -16.32
CA LYS A 246 -1.57 24.65 -16.78
C LYS A 246 -2.72 24.90 -15.81
N TYR A 247 -2.39 25.23 -14.57
CA TYR A 247 -3.38 25.52 -13.53
C TYR A 247 -4.06 26.88 -13.74
N CYS A 248 -5.25 27.05 -13.16
CA CYS A 248 -6.08 28.23 -13.34
C CYS A 248 -5.47 29.48 -12.72
N GLN A 249 -5.37 30.54 -13.52
CA GLN A 249 -4.84 31.86 -13.14
C GLN A 249 -5.98 32.90 -12.99
N CYS A 250 -7.22 32.49 -12.81
CA CYS A 250 -8.30 33.45 -12.53
C CYS A 250 -8.12 34.11 -11.14
N GLY A 251 -8.68 35.29 -10.96
CA GLY A 251 -8.53 36.04 -9.70
C GLY A 251 -8.84 35.24 -8.45
N PRO A 252 -9.99 34.54 -8.36
CA PRO A 252 -10.32 33.70 -7.19
C PRO A 252 -9.32 32.57 -6.95
N CYS A 253 -8.88 31.83 -7.96
CA CYS A 253 -7.87 30.76 -7.79
C CYS A 253 -6.52 31.33 -7.34
N THR A 254 -6.08 32.45 -7.94
CA THR A 254 -4.84 33.14 -7.52
C THR A 254 -4.91 33.58 -6.08
N LYS A 255 -6.05 34.17 -5.66
CA LYS A 255 -6.25 34.61 -4.27
C LYS A 255 -6.17 33.42 -3.27
N LEU A 256 -6.73 32.26 -3.63
CA LEU A 256 -6.62 31.05 -2.80
C LEU A 256 -5.14 30.62 -2.66
N ASN A 257 -4.37 30.61 -3.76
CA ASN A 257 -2.96 30.28 -3.70
C ASN A 257 -2.17 31.26 -2.84
N GLU A 258 -2.42 32.57 -2.99
CA GLU A 258 -1.79 33.62 -2.16
C GLU A 258 -2.13 33.46 -0.68
N GLN A 259 -3.38 33.16 -0.37
CA GLN A 259 -3.87 32.94 1.01
C GLN A 259 -3.15 31.78 1.70
N TYR A 260 -2.80 30.75 0.96
CA TYR A 260 -2.22 29.52 1.49
C TYR A 260 -0.73 29.35 1.14
N GLY A 261 0.03 30.42 1.22
CA GLY A 261 1.48 30.38 1.12
C GLY A 261 2.07 30.76 -0.24
N GLY A 262 1.23 31.25 -1.19
CA GLY A 262 1.70 31.70 -2.50
C GLY A 262 2.09 30.55 -3.42
N VAL A 263 1.61 29.34 -3.18
CA VAL A 263 1.93 28.14 -3.95
C VAL A 263 0.65 27.54 -4.59
N PRO A 264 0.75 26.94 -5.78
CA PRO A 264 -0.43 26.38 -6.47
C PRO A 264 -1.10 25.21 -5.73
N SER A 265 -0.40 24.56 -4.83
CA SER A 265 -0.98 23.54 -3.93
C SER A 265 -2.02 24.10 -2.98
N GLY A 266 -2.04 25.42 -2.75
CA GLY A 266 -3.01 26.07 -1.85
C GLY A 266 -4.44 25.86 -2.31
N SER A 267 -4.77 26.20 -3.57
CA SER A 267 -6.10 25.97 -4.15
C SER A 267 -6.47 24.50 -4.26
N ILE A 268 -5.49 23.63 -4.54
CA ILE A 268 -5.69 22.16 -4.58
C ILE A 268 -6.14 21.65 -3.21
N ILE A 269 -5.41 21.95 -2.14
CA ILE A 269 -5.75 21.46 -0.80
C ILE A 269 -7.07 22.05 -0.30
N TRP A 270 -7.29 23.33 -0.55
CA TRP A 270 -8.58 23.94 -0.24
C TRP A 270 -9.76 23.18 -0.89
N PHE A 271 -9.64 22.86 -2.17
CA PHE A 271 -10.65 22.13 -2.93
C PHE A 271 -10.79 20.68 -2.45
N VAL A 272 -9.69 19.97 -2.30
CA VAL A 272 -9.69 18.57 -1.87
C VAL A 272 -10.24 18.41 -0.47
N ASN A 273 -9.97 19.33 0.45
CA ASN A 273 -10.60 19.35 1.76
C ASN A 273 -12.12 19.41 1.68
N LYS A 274 -12.67 20.27 0.79
CA LYS A 274 -14.13 20.34 0.56
C LYS A 274 -14.68 18.99 0.09
N VAL A 275 -14.00 18.35 -0.88
CA VAL A 275 -14.40 17.03 -1.37
C VAL A 275 -14.31 15.97 -0.28
N ALA A 276 -13.26 15.97 0.52
CA ALA A 276 -13.05 14.99 1.59
C ALA A 276 -14.16 15.01 2.66
N ARG A 277 -14.70 16.19 2.96
CA ARG A 277 -15.84 16.34 3.90
C ARG A 277 -17.12 15.68 3.41
N GLU A 278 -17.31 15.57 2.08
CA GLU A 278 -18.46 14.88 1.49
C GLU A 278 -18.37 13.35 1.59
N PHE A 279 -17.16 12.81 1.82
CA PHE A 279 -16.90 11.37 1.84
C PHE A 279 -16.07 10.96 3.06
N PRO A 280 -16.59 11.12 4.29
CA PRO A 280 -15.82 10.90 5.52
C PRO A 280 -15.36 9.44 5.69
N ASP A 281 -16.05 8.48 5.05
CA ASP A 281 -15.72 7.05 5.10
C ASP A 281 -14.71 6.63 4.04
N LYS A 282 -14.23 7.54 3.22
CA LYS A 282 -13.27 7.29 2.15
C LYS A 282 -12.01 8.12 2.36
N VAL A 283 -10.91 7.66 1.79
CA VAL A 283 -9.67 8.43 1.71
C VAL A 283 -9.63 9.15 0.37
N ILE A 284 -9.54 10.46 0.40
CA ILE A 284 -9.38 11.28 -0.80
C ILE A 284 -7.91 11.58 -0.97
N SER A 285 -7.32 11.02 -2.02
CA SER A 285 -5.90 11.22 -2.35
C SER A 285 -5.73 12.35 -3.36
N THR A 286 -4.70 13.16 -3.19
CA THR A 286 -4.32 14.16 -4.17
C THR A 286 -2.81 14.16 -4.40
N LEU A 287 -2.38 14.71 -5.53
CA LEU A 287 -0.96 14.74 -5.91
C LEU A 287 -0.27 16.01 -5.40
N ALA A 288 0.87 15.82 -4.75
CA ALA A 288 1.92 16.83 -4.60
C ALA A 288 3.00 16.51 -5.64
N TYR A 289 2.81 17.01 -6.84
CA TYR A 289 3.57 16.63 -8.01
C TYR A 289 3.80 17.86 -8.92
N TRP A 290 5.02 18.00 -9.41
CA TRP A 290 5.41 19.05 -10.30
C TRP A 290 5.10 20.43 -9.69
N TYR A 291 4.19 21.24 -10.31
CA TYR A 291 3.85 22.57 -9.83
C TYR A 291 3.15 22.61 -8.46
N THR A 292 2.62 21.49 -7.96
CA THR A 292 1.98 21.38 -6.63
C THR A 292 2.84 20.69 -5.58
N ARG A 293 4.12 20.43 -5.87
CA ARG A 293 4.98 19.64 -4.95
C ARG A 293 5.23 20.35 -3.63
N SER A 294 5.38 21.67 -3.63
CA SER A 294 5.57 22.44 -2.40
C SER A 294 4.29 22.53 -1.58
N ALA A 295 4.42 22.32 -0.27
CA ALA A 295 3.29 22.34 0.64
C ALA A 295 2.72 23.74 0.82
N PRO A 296 1.38 23.89 0.95
CA PRO A 296 0.77 25.16 1.32
C PRO A 296 0.99 25.46 2.81
N THR A 297 0.74 26.71 3.23
CA THR A 297 0.73 27.13 4.63
C THR A 297 -0.65 27.62 5.04
N ASP A 298 -0.86 27.77 6.35
CA ASP A 298 -2.10 28.35 6.90
C ASP A 298 -3.40 27.61 6.51
N ILE A 299 -3.26 26.31 6.23
CA ILE A 299 -4.39 25.43 5.94
C ILE A 299 -4.25 24.11 6.71
N THR A 300 -5.33 23.66 7.30
CA THR A 300 -5.42 22.33 7.92
C THR A 300 -5.89 21.32 6.90
N ILE A 301 -5.24 20.17 6.82
CA ILE A 301 -5.63 19.08 5.94
C ILE A 301 -6.66 18.20 6.67
N GLU A 302 -7.74 17.85 6.00
CA GLU A 302 -8.75 16.95 6.55
C GLU A 302 -8.15 15.56 6.85
N PRO A 303 -8.57 14.91 7.95
CA PRO A 303 -7.94 13.65 8.40
C PRO A 303 -8.07 12.49 7.41
N ASN A 304 -9.04 12.54 6.49
CA ASN A 304 -9.23 11.55 5.43
C ASN A 304 -8.62 11.98 4.08
N VAL A 305 -7.72 12.95 4.07
CA VAL A 305 -6.96 13.35 2.87
C VAL A 305 -5.59 12.68 2.90
N ASN A 306 -5.23 12.02 1.81
CA ASN A 306 -3.90 11.47 1.55
C ASN A 306 -3.14 12.35 0.57
N ILE A 307 -1.89 12.66 0.89
CA ILE A 307 -0.98 13.39 0.01
C ILE A 307 -0.03 12.42 -0.67
N MET A 308 -0.13 12.31 -1.98
CA MET A 308 0.80 11.53 -2.80
C MET A 308 1.93 12.45 -3.29
N LEU A 309 3.05 12.41 -2.58
CA LEU A 309 4.22 13.23 -2.86
C LEU A 309 5.15 12.50 -3.84
N CYS A 310 5.40 13.13 -4.98
CA CYS A 310 6.19 12.57 -6.08
C CYS A 310 7.59 13.18 -6.13
N ASN A 311 8.61 12.36 -6.39
CA ASN A 311 10.00 12.80 -6.48
C ASN A 311 10.63 12.53 -7.85
N ILE A 312 9.87 12.75 -8.93
CA ILE A 312 10.34 12.47 -10.30
C ILE A 312 11.63 13.23 -10.66
N GLU A 313 11.81 14.42 -10.10
CA GLU A 313 12.97 15.30 -10.36
C GLU A 313 14.24 14.83 -9.65
N SER A 314 14.13 13.99 -8.63
CA SER A 314 15.28 13.52 -7.85
C SER A 314 16.17 12.58 -8.66
N THR A 315 17.48 12.67 -8.45
CA THR A 315 18.43 11.71 -9.03
C THR A 315 18.41 10.38 -8.27
N ARG A 316 18.93 9.32 -8.89
CA ARG A 316 18.90 7.96 -8.31
C ARG A 316 20.31 7.41 -8.02
N GLU A 317 21.36 8.19 -8.28
CA GLU A 317 22.74 7.79 -8.04
C GLU A 317 23.15 7.80 -6.57
N LYS A 318 22.46 8.58 -5.74
CA LYS A 318 22.65 8.67 -4.29
C LYS A 318 21.29 8.77 -3.61
N PRO A 319 21.22 8.55 -2.28
CA PRO A 319 19.99 8.78 -1.52
C PRO A 319 19.41 10.19 -1.74
N VAL A 320 18.09 10.30 -1.76
CA VAL A 320 17.40 11.57 -2.07
C VAL A 320 17.77 12.70 -1.11
N PHE A 321 18.04 12.40 0.15
CA PHE A 321 18.44 13.40 1.15
C PHE A 321 19.85 13.97 0.93
N ASP A 322 20.68 13.30 0.11
CA ASP A 322 22.01 13.79 -0.25
C ASP A 322 22.01 14.60 -1.57
N THR A 323 21.00 14.40 -2.42
CA THR A 323 21.01 14.95 -3.77
C THR A 323 19.87 15.90 -4.09
N ASP A 324 18.77 15.86 -3.31
CA ASP A 324 17.58 16.67 -3.55
C ASP A 324 17.10 17.37 -2.27
N PRO A 325 17.76 18.48 -1.89
CA PRO A 325 17.32 19.27 -0.73
C PRO A 325 15.91 19.86 -0.90
N ALA A 326 15.48 20.14 -2.13
CA ALA A 326 14.14 20.67 -2.38
C ALA A 326 13.07 19.63 -2.07
N PHE A 327 13.25 18.38 -2.52
CA PHE A 327 12.35 17.29 -2.15
C PHE A 327 12.35 17.02 -0.64
N THR A 328 13.52 17.05 -0.02
CA THR A 328 13.66 16.87 1.44
C THR A 328 12.85 17.91 2.21
N ASN A 329 12.96 19.18 1.81
CA ASN A 329 12.19 20.27 2.41
C ASN A 329 10.67 20.08 2.16
N ASP A 330 10.27 19.74 0.93
CA ASP A 330 8.87 19.50 0.60
C ASP A 330 8.29 18.37 1.48
N LEU A 331 9.00 17.25 1.62
CA LEU A 331 8.57 16.16 2.49
C LEU A 331 8.39 16.58 3.94
N GLN A 332 9.35 17.34 4.49
CA GLN A 332 9.26 17.86 5.85
C GLN A 332 8.11 18.85 6.03
N ASP A 333 7.87 19.73 5.04
CA ASP A 333 6.80 20.71 5.11
C ASP A 333 5.41 20.05 4.99
N TRP A 334 5.24 19.06 4.09
CA TRP A 334 4.03 18.25 4.07
C TRP A 334 3.83 17.46 5.36
N GLY A 335 4.91 16.94 5.96
CA GLY A 335 4.86 16.22 7.23
C GLY A 335 4.39 17.05 8.43
N LYS A 336 4.51 18.39 8.36
CA LYS A 336 3.99 19.30 9.39
C LYS A 336 2.47 19.47 9.36
N ILE A 337 1.86 19.27 8.19
CA ILE A 337 0.43 19.55 7.95
C ILE A 337 -0.38 18.35 7.56
N SER A 338 0.24 17.20 7.24
CA SER A 338 -0.43 15.96 6.89
C SER A 338 0.12 14.79 7.70
N GLN A 339 -0.76 13.88 8.09
CA GLN A 339 -0.40 12.62 8.77
C GLN A 339 -0.48 11.40 7.84
N ASP A 340 -0.91 11.58 6.60
CA ASP A 340 -1.06 10.52 5.62
C ASP A 340 -0.37 10.89 4.30
N ILE A 341 0.92 10.56 4.24
CA ILE A 341 1.77 10.81 3.07
C ILE A 341 2.09 9.47 2.42
N LEU A 342 1.83 9.37 1.12
CA LEU A 342 2.31 8.34 0.23
C LEU A 342 3.43 8.93 -0.62
N ILE A 343 4.59 8.27 -0.64
CA ILE A 343 5.65 8.63 -1.58
C ILE A 343 5.48 7.82 -2.86
N TRP A 344 5.40 8.52 -3.98
CA TRP A 344 5.62 7.97 -5.31
C TRP A 344 7.09 8.12 -5.66
N ASP A 345 7.84 7.05 -5.46
CA ASP A 345 9.26 6.97 -5.82
C ASP A 345 9.43 6.38 -7.23
N TYR A 346 10.44 6.84 -7.94
CA TYR A 346 10.68 6.48 -9.34
C TYR A 346 11.96 5.63 -9.44
N ASN A 347 11.78 4.32 -9.58
CA ASN A 347 12.87 3.34 -9.76
C ASN A 347 12.99 2.94 -11.23
N ILE A 348 12.90 3.93 -12.11
CA ILE A 348 12.85 3.74 -13.56
C ILE A 348 13.53 4.89 -14.27
N GLN A 349 14.13 4.59 -15.42
CA GLN A 349 14.58 5.54 -16.40
C GLN A 349 13.64 5.49 -17.60
N PHE A 350 12.78 6.49 -17.74
CA PHE A 350 11.67 6.47 -18.70
C PHE A 350 12.14 6.46 -20.16
N ALA A 351 13.25 7.14 -20.48
CA ALA A 351 13.77 7.20 -21.84
C ALA A 351 14.34 5.85 -22.31
N SER A 352 14.78 5.00 -21.37
CA SER A 352 15.30 3.67 -21.68
C SER A 352 15.07 2.70 -20.52
N PRO A 353 13.86 2.14 -20.39
CA PRO A 353 13.48 1.30 -19.23
C PRO A 353 14.32 0.03 -19.04
N VAL A 354 15.04 -0.39 -20.10
CA VAL A 354 15.90 -1.59 -20.08
C VAL A 354 17.38 -1.28 -19.91
N SER A 355 17.76 0.02 -19.88
CA SER A 355 19.14 0.42 -19.62
C SER A 355 19.55 0.12 -18.18
N PRO A 356 20.84 -0.06 -17.92
CA PRO A 356 21.36 -0.16 -16.56
C PRO A 356 20.88 1.00 -15.69
N PHE A 357 20.34 0.65 -14.51
CA PHE A 357 19.81 1.61 -13.55
C PHE A 357 20.38 1.31 -12.15
N PRO A 358 21.60 1.78 -11.85
CA PRO A 358 22.35 1.37 -10.66
C PRO A 358 21.85 2.08 -9.39
N ASN A 359 20.66 1.72 -8.91
CA ASN A 359 20.03 2.32 -7.73
C ASN A 359 19.90 1.35 -6.52
N LEU A 360 20.45 0.14 -6.59
CA LEU A 360 20.27 -0.85 -5.52
C LEU A 360 20.74 -0.32 -4.14
N HIS A 361 21.82 0.44 -4.12
CA HIS A 361 22.39 1.02 -2.90
C HIS A 361 21.58 2.19 -2.33
N THR A 362 20.64 2.76 -3.07
CA THR A 362 19.82 3.90 -2.62
C THR A 362 18.45 3.50 -2.09
N ILE A 363 17.95 2.33 -2.46
CA ILE A 363 16.58 1.87 -2.14
C ILE A 363 16.37 1.81 -0.63
N GLY A 364 17.23 1.09 0.09
CA GLY A 364 17.14 0.97 1.55
C GLY A 364 17.24 2.31 2.27
N PRO A 365 18.30 3.10 2.04
CA PRO A 365 18.43 4.44 2.64
C PRO A 365 17.26 5.37 2.35
N ASN A 366 16.68 5.34 1.13
CA ASN A 366 15.51 6.15 0.79
C ASN A 366 14.27 5.72 1.57
N ILE A 367 13.98 4.42 1.63
CA ILE A 367 12.82 3.91 2.40
C ILE A 367 12.97 4.24 3.88
N GLU A 368 14.15 4.07 4.45
CA GLU A 368 14.44 4.45 5.84
C GLU A 368 14.23 5.96 6.07
N PHE A 369 14.69 6.80 5.15
CA PHE A 369 14.49 8.24 5.22
C PHE A 369 12.99 8.60 5.18
N TYR A 370 12.22 7.99 4.29
CA TYR A 370 10.78 8.22 4.20
C TYR A 370 10.07 7.84 5.50
N THR A 371 10.37 6.67 6.05
CA THR A 371 9.75 6.21 7.31
C THR A 371 10.11 7.10 8.50
N LYS A 372 11.34 7.63 8.57
CA LYS A 372 11.75 8.61 9.58
C LYS A 372 11.03 9.94 9.45
N ASN A 373 10.46 10.25 8.29
CA ASN A 373 9.65 11.44 8.03
C ASN A 373 8.14 11.14 7.99
N ASN A 374 7.68 10.14 8.74
CA ASN A 374 6.28 9.78 8.92
C ASN A 374 5.56 9.29 7.66
N VAL A 375 6.27 8.87 6.63
CA VAL A 375 5.67 8.25 5.46
C VAL A 375 5.18 6.85 5.83
N ARG A 376 3.90 6.58 5.55
CA ARG A 376 3.22 5.33 5.89
C ARG A 376 2.78 4.54 4.67
N SER A 377 3.03 5.04 3.49
CA SER A 377 2.61 4.42 2.23
C SER A 377 3.64 4.68 1.15
N LEU A 378 3.95 3.66 0.33
CA LEU A 378 4.93 3.75 -0.74
C LEU A 378 4.39 3.14 -2.03
N PHE A 379 4.58 3.86 -3.12
CA PHE A 379 4.51 3.35 -4.47
C PHE A 379 5.88 3.50 -5.14
N MET A 380 6.56 2.36 -5.32
CA MET A 380 7.89 2.29 -5.93
C MET A 380 7.72 1.97 -7.42
N GLN A 381 7.57 3.03 -8.24
CA GLN A 381 7.34 2.87 -9.66
C GLN A 381 8.55 2.29 -10.37
N ALA A 382 8.29 1.37 -11.29
CA ALA A 382 9.28 0.76 -12.16
C ALA A 382 8.66 0.46 -13.52
N THR A 383 9.44 -0.14 -14.42
CA THR A 383 8.87 -0.72 -15.64
C THR A 383 8.06 -1.97 -15.32
N SER A 384 6.90 -2.09 -15.96
CA SER A 384 6.11 -3.34 -15.92
C SER A 384 6.68 -4.44 -16.84
N GLN A 385 7.78 -4.16 -17.52
CA GLN A 385 8.50 -5.07 -18.39
C GLN A 385 9.67 -5.73 -17.66
N LYS A 386 10.14 -6.86 -18.18
CA LYS A 386 11.41 -7.46 -17.74
C LYS A 386 12.57 -6.54 -18.13
N GLY A 387 13.46 -6.32 -17.19
CA GLY A 387 14.64 -5.47 -17.41
C GLY A 387 15.82 -5.91 -16.57
N GLU A 388 16.94 -5.24 -16.69
CA GLU A 388 18.17 -5.55 -15.98
C GLU A 388 17.96 -5.52 -14.46
N PHE A 389 18.28 -6.63 -13.78
CA PHE A 389 18.07 -6.83 -12.35
C PHE A 389 16.64 -6.51 -11.84
N GLY A 390 15.63 -6.57 -12.72
CA GLY A 390 14.24 -6.28 -12.35
C GLY A 390 13.73 -7.20 -11.24
N HIS A 391 14.00 -8.50 -11.32
CA HIS A 391 13.64 -9.46 -10.26
C HIS A 391 14.31 -9.13 -8.92
N LEU A 392 15.61 -8.80 -8.94
CA LEU A 392 16.35 -8.44 -7.74
C LEU A 392 15.79 -7.17 -7.09
N ARG A 393 15.53 -6.12 -7.88
CA ARG A 393 14.96 -4.88 -7.36
C ARG A 393 13.56 -5.08 -6.81
N ALA A 394 12.71 -5.83 -7.51
CA ALA A 394 11.38 -6.14 -7.04
C ALA A 394 11.41 -6.84 -5.68
N TYR A 395 12.23 -7.89 -5.55
CA TYR A 395 12.38 -8.63 -4.30
C TYR A 395 12.91 -7.75 -3.17
N LEU A 396 13.97 -6.98 -3.43
CA LEU A 396 14.58 -6.08 -2.44
C LEU A 396 13.59 -5.01 -1.96
N ILE A 397 12.91 -4.34 -2.88
CA ILE A 397 11.90 -3.33 -2.57
C ILE A 397 10.78 -3.91 -1.70
N CYS A 398 10.25 -5.06 -2.08
CA CYS A 398 9.18 -5.70 -1.31
C CYS A 398 9.63 -6.03 0.12
N LYS A 399 10.84 -6.55 0.30
CA LYS A 399 11.38 -6.87 1.64
C LYS A 399 11.65 -5.62 2.47
N LEU A 400 12.07 -4.53 1.86
CA LEU A 400 12.34 -3.27 2.55
C LEU A 400 11.07 -2.49 2.91
N MET A 401 9.96 -2.72 2.21
CA MET A 401 8.66 -2.11 2.54
C MET A 401 7.92 -2.84 3.66
N TRP A 402 8.25 -4.11 3.93
CA TRP A 402 7.67 -4.89 5.02
C TRP A 402 8.49 -4.71 6.30
#